data_00b20fd722127ced9164b7ff9317dcc2
#
_entry.id   00b20fd722127ced9164b7ff9317dcc2
#
_cell.length_a   1.000
_cell.length_b   1.000
_cell.length_c   1.000
_cell.angle_alpha   90.00
_cell.angle_beta   90.00
_cell.angle_gamma   90.00
#
_symmetry.space_group_name_H-M   'P 1'
#
loop_
_entity.id
_entity.type
_entity.pdbx_description
1 polymer ?
#
loop_
_entity_poly.entity_id
_entity_poly.type
_entity_poly.pdbx_seq_one_letter_code
_entity_poly.pdbx_strand_id
1 'polypeptide(L)'
;MVSSLIKMDNEITDQDLIFEENVLQNPYVEDVWDKYIQFLVSTTNSSSTKLLTIHERAVKANPKSRNLWLRYLRWRMNALKTASTLTSPLDEELEQQYNKLNLVFERCIANMESPGDFEIWELYIKSLWQDQCSVTKTRRACDRALQSLDITEHSKFWSSLYLPFIRSSDKIPIETACRVYRRYVQFEPQHVEEYISFLKNRGRVAESSQRLVEILNDETFVSLLNKSKHQMWLELCDLITKNVNNTSVNNTEDGKQINVSAILRTAIKKFTDEVGKLWASLADYYIRRGLFEKARDIYEEGLESVMTVRDFSLIFDAYAAFEENVLSSKMMQEEEEEEEENDEIELRLARLEHLMERRPILLSSVMLRQNPHNVHEWLKRISLLSSSSSKEIVSTYSLAIQTVDAKASIGSISQVWIDFAKFYEVHGDLDNARVIFEKATKSPNFKSVDELATIWCEYAEFELRNKNFKQALTLMKRVLFVNHNKEKRINNASNTTKGEYDALLVQEKVHKSIKLWMFYCDLEESISPENARIVYERILDLRIATPQI
;
A
#
# COMPACT_ATOMS: atom_id res chain seq x y z
N MET A 1 -55.08 51.47 10.53
CA MET A 1 -53.85 51.61 11.33
C MET A 1 -52.58 51.37 10.52
N VAL A 2 -52.48 50.40 9.62
CA VAL A 2 -51.29 50.17 8.80
C VAL A 2 -51.01 51.31 7.79
N SER A 3 -52.09 51.95 7.24
CA SER A 3 -51.99 53.12 6.35
C SER A 3 -51.49 54.40 7.01
N SER A 4 -51.64 54.53 8.33
CA SER A 4 -51.16 55.69 9.09
C SER A 4 -49.71 55.57 9.53
N LEU A 5 -49.22 54.34 9.73
CA LEU A 5 -47.80 54.07 10.04
C LEU A 5 -46.90 54.29 8.83
N ILE A 6 -47.41 54.00 7.61
CA ILE A 6 -46.66 54.25 6.36
C ILE A 6 -46.51 55.75 6.05
N LYS A 7 -47.41 56.63 6.58
CA LYS A 7 -47.31 58.08 6.39
C LYS A 7 -46.34 58.76 7.35
N MET A 8 -46.03 58.18 8.51
CA MET A 8 -45.14 58.81 9.51
C MET A 8 -43.64 58.66 9.16
N ASP A 9 -43.26 57.60 8.38
CA ASP A 9 -41.85 57.35 8.05
C ASP A 9 -41.28 58.19 6.87
N ASN A 10 -42.09 59.00 6.21
CA ASN A 10 -41.71 59.78 5.04
C ASN A 10 -41.55 61.29 5.29
N GLU A 11 -41.66 61.77 6.54
CA GLU A 11 -41.40 63.17 6.82
C GLU A 11 -39.91 63.50 6.72
N ILE A 12 -39.59 64.43 5.83
CA ILE A 12 -38.26 64.97 5.64
C ILE A 12 -37.96 65.89 6.84
N THR A 13 -36.93 65.54 7.61
CA THR A 13 -36.46 66.36 8.73
C THR A 13 -35.57 67.50 8.23
N ASP A 14 -35.43 68.61 9.00
CA ASP A 14 -34.55 69.70 8.62
C ASP A 14 -33.09 69.29 8.39
N GLN A 15 -32.65 68.21 9.05
CA GLN A 15 -31.32 67.61 8.84
C GLN A 15 -31.21 66.83 7.51
N ASP A 16 -32.29 66.22 7.06
CA ASP A 16 -32.35 65.55 5.75
C ASP A 16 -32.21 66.55 4.60
N LEU A 17 -32.77 67.77 4.77
CA LEU A 17 -32.67 68.81 3.75
C LEU A 17 -31.23 69.17 3.40
N ILE A 18 -30.34 69.26 4.39
CA ILE A 18 -28.93 69.52 4.18
C ILE A 18 -28.27 68.43 3.34
N PHE A 19 -28.57 67.16 3.60
CA PHE A 19 -28.04 66.06 2.83
C PHE A 19 -28.65 65.98 1.43
N GLU A 20 -29.95 66.28 1.27
CA GLU A 20 -30.60 66.34 -0.06
C GLU A 20 -30.04 67.48 -0.92
N GLU A 21 -29.75 68.65 -0.35
CA GLU A 21 -29.09 69.74 -1.06
C GLU A 21 -27.67 69.33 -1.55
N ASN A 22 -26.88 68.66 -0.69
CA ASN A 22 -25.57 68.16 -1.07
C ASN A 22 -25.65 67.10 -2.19
N VAL A 23 -26.64 66.19 -2.14
CA VAL A 23 -26.89 65.19 -3.19
C VAL A 23 -27.33 65.85 -4.51
N LEU A 24 -28.15 66.88 -4.46
CA LEU A 24 -28.58 67.60 -5.65
C LEU A 24 -27.43 68.38 -6.31
N GLN A 25 -26.49 68.92 -5.51
CA GLN A 25 -25.31 69.61 -6.03
C GLN A 25 -24.31 68.65 -6.65
N ASN A 26 -24.12 67.48 -6.04
CA ASN A 26 -23.08 66.50 -6.47
C ASN A 26 -23.65 65.07 -6.55
N PRO A 27 -24.56 64.77 -7.50
CA PRO A 27 -25.25 63.46 -7.56
C PRO A 27 -24.37 62.29 -7.93
N TYR A 28 -23.18 62.51 -8.55
CA TYR A 28 -22.27 61.48 -9.02
C TYR A 28 -21.10 61.19 -8.06
N VAL A 29 -21.04 61.89 -6.90
CA VAL A 29 -20.00 61.67 -5.89
C VAL A 29 -20.44 60.63 -4.87
N GLU A 30 -19.72 59.55 -4.75
CA GLU A 30 -20.06 58.41 -3.84
C GLU A 30 -20.09 58.87 -2.36
N ASP A 31 -19.13 59.65 -1.93
CA ASP A 31 -18.94 60.09 -0.54
C ASP A 31 -20.14 60.87 0.00
N VAL A 32 -20.87 61.57 -0.88
CA VAL A 32 -22.07 62.34 -0.47
C VAL A 32 -23.22 61.39 -0.11
N TRP A 33 -23.41 60.40 -0.96
CA TRP A 33 -24.42 59.36 -0.69
C TRP A 33 -24.06 58.52 0.53
N ASP A 34 -22.79 58.23 0.72
CA ASP A 34 -22.29 57.44 1.85
C ASP A 34 -22.55 58.14 3.18
N LYS A 35 -22.28 59.43 3.28
CA LYS A 35 -22.56 60.26 4.47
C LYS A 35 -24.06 60.32 4.77
N TYR A 36 -24.88 60.48 3.74
CA TYR A 36 -26.33 60.50 3.91
C TYR A 36 -26.89 59.15 4.40
N ILE A 37 -26.43 58.06 3.82
CA ILE A 37 -26.83 56.72 4.23
C ILE A 37 -26.36 56.42 5.67
N GLN A 38 -25.14 56.79 6.05
CA GLN A 38 -24.63 56.63 7.43
C GLN A 38 -25.46 57.42 8.44
N PHE A 39 -25.83 58.63 8.10
CA PHE A 39 -26.71 59.43 8.94
C PHE A 39 -28.07 58.76 9.14
N LEU A 40 -28.72 58.28 8.09
CA LEU A 40 -29.98 57.61 8.16
C LEU A 40 -29.91 56.28 8.94
N VAL A 41 -28.83 55.52 8.80
CA VAL A 41 -28.61 54.29 9.59
C VAL A 41 -28.49 54.57 11.08
N SER A 42 -27.91 55.75 11.44
CA SER A 42 -27.79 56.16 12.85
C SER A 42 -29.06 56.71 13.46
N THR A 43 -29.99 57.27 12.65
CA THR A 43 -31.19 57.97 13.12
C THR A 43 -32.48 57.17 12.97
N THR A 44 -32.54 56.20 12.03
CA THR A 44 -33.77 55.46 11.72
C THR A 44 -33.62 53.96 12.03
N ASN A 45 -34.75 53.28 12.26
CA ASN A 45 -34.77 51.83 12.42
C ASN A 45 -34.36 51.13 11.11
N SER A 46 -33.72 49.98 11.23
CA SER A 46 -33.11 49.20 10.13
C SER A 46 -34.05 48.80 8.98
N SER A 47 -35.36 48.94 9.11
CA SER A 47 -36.37 48.58 8.10
C SER A 47 -37.12 49.77 7.47
N SER A 48 -36.59 50.98 7.57
CA SER A 48 -37.23 52.20 7.08
C SER A 48 -37.39 52.22 5.54
N THR A 49 -38.58 52.47 5.04
CA THR A 49 -38.90 52.69 3.62
C THR A 49 -38.11 53.85 3.02
N LYS A 50 -37.77 54.85 3.85
CA LYS A 50 -36.96 56.01 3.49
C LYS A 50 -35.53 55.61 3.11
N LEU A 51 -34.91 54.73 3.91
CA LEU A 51 -33.56 54.24 3.65
C LEU A 51 -33.51 53.40 2.35
N LEU A 52 -34.56 52.63 2.08
CA LEU A 52 -34.72 51.89 0.82
C LEU A 52 -34.70 52.85 -0.40
N THR A 53 -35.53 53.90 -0.32
CA THR A 53 -35.63 54.86 -1.45
C THR A 53 -34.31 55.62 -1.70
N ILE A 54 -33.57 55.95 -0.66
CA ILE A 54 -32.28 56.63 -0.78
C ILE A 54 -31.24 55.67 -1.39
N HIS A 55 -31.17 54.40 -0.96
CA HIS A 55 -30.28 53.42 -1.58
C HIS A 55 -30.61 53.23 -3.06
N GLU A 56 -31.89 53.10 -3.44
CA GLU A 56 -32.30 52.96 -4.84
C GLU A 56 -31.91 54.22 -5.69
N ARG A 57 -32.06 55.40 -5.13
CA ARG A 57 -31.63 56.65 -5.78
C ARG A 57 -30.11 56.74 -5.94
N ALA A 58 -29.35 56.37 -4.89
CA ALA A 58 -27.89 56.37 -4.91
C ALA A 58 -27.34 55.42 -6.01
N VAL A 59 -27.91 54.19 -6.07
CA VAL A 59 -27.52 53.19 -7.07
C VAL A 59 -27.96 53.59 -8.48
N LYS A 60 -29.12 54.28 -8.61
CA LYS A 60 -29.57 54.77 -9.92
C LYS A 60 -28.70 55.95 -10.42
N ALA A 61 -28.21 56.83 -9.52
CA ALA A 61 -27.30 57.88 -9.87
C ALA A 61 -25.90 57.39 -10.22
N ASN A 62 -25.42 56.39 -9.49
CA ASN A 62 -24.07 55.82 -9.66
C ASN A 62 -24.15 54.27 -9.89
N PRO A 63 -24.60 53.82 -11.08
CA PRO A 63 -24.83 52.40 -11.35
C PRO A 63 -23.56 51.55 -11.38
N LYS A 64 -22.39 52.14 -11.57
CA LYS A 64 -21.08 51.47 -11.63
C LYS A 64 -20.31 51.43 -10.32
N SER A 65 -20.84 52.08 -9.26
CA SER A 65 -20.17 52.16 -7.96
C SER A 65 -20.32 50.85 -7.19
N ARG A 66 -19.19 50.14 -6.99
CA ARG A 66 -19.13 48.88 -6.21
C ARG A 66 -19.56 49.09 -4.76
N ASN A 67 -19.08 50.15 -4.12
CA ASN A 67 -19.27 50.39 -2.69
C ASN A 67 -20.73 50.63 -2.34
N LEU A 68 -21.45 51.45 -3.16
CA LEU A 68 -22.85 51.72 -2.98
C LEU A 68 -23.72 50.48 -3.14
N TRP A 69 -23.38 49.61 -4.13
CA TRP A 69 -24.09 48.35 -4.31
C TRP A 69 -23.86 47.37 -3.14
N LEU A 70 -22.61 47.19 -2.68
CA LEU A 70 -22.31 46.32 -1.54
C LEU A 70 -23.02 46.78 -0.27
N ARG A 71 -23.05 48.07 0.00
CA ARG A 71 -23.71 48.64 1.16
C ARG A 71 -25.23 48.44 1.09
N TYR A 72 -25.83 48.67 -0.06
CA TYR A 72 -27.26 48.43 -0.29
C TYR A 72 -27.64 46.96 -0.12
N LEU A 73 -26.89 46.06 -0.73
CA LEU A 73 -27.14 44.61 -0.64
C LEU A 73 -26.98 44.09 0.79
N ARG A 74 -25.93 44.47 1.49
CA ARG A 74 -25.72 44.09 2.90
C ARG A 74 -26.81 44.60 3.81
N TRP A 75 -27.18 45.85 3.66
CA TRP A 75 -28.28 46.43 4.44
C TRP A 75 -29.59 45.65 4.20
N ARG A 76 -29.92 45.41 2.95
CA ARG A 76 -31.18 44.72 2.60
C ARG A 76 -31.20 43.25 3.08
N MET A 77 -30.07 42.55 2.99
CA MET A 77 -29.92 41.21 3.54
C MET A 77 -30.13 41.20 5.07
N ASN A 78 -29.53 42.14 5.79
CA ASN A 78 -29.68 42.24 7.23
C ASN A 78 -31.14 42.58 7.64
N ALA A 79 -31.79 43.44 6.92
CA ALA A 79 -33.21 43.78 7.15
C ALA A 79 -34.13 42.55 6.95
N LEU A 80 -33.85 41.72 5.95
CA LEU A 80 -34.60 40.48 5.72
C LEU A 80 -34.27 39.39 6.75
N LYS A 81 -33.01 39.28 7.21
CA LYS A 81 -32.62 38.36 8.28
C LYS A 81 -33.35 38.68 9.60
N THR A 82 -33.43 39.96 9.96
CA THR A 82 -34.18 40.36 11.15
C THR A 82 -35.67 40.10 11.00
N ALA A 83 -36.25 40.26 9.80
CA ALA A 83 -37.64 39.91 9.53
C ALA A 83 -37.89 38.39 9.61
N SER A 84 -36.97 37.56 9.06
CA SER A 84 -37.08 36.09 9.05
C SER A 84 -36.99 35.47 10.45
N THR A 85 -36.36 36.14 11.43
CA THR A 85 -36.33 35.68 12.84
C THR A 85 -37.64 35.90 13.56
N LEU A 86 -38.51 36.79 13.04
CA LEU A 86 -39.79 37.18 13.66
C LEU A 86 -41.01 36.50 13.02
N THR A 87 -40.85 35.95 11.81
CA THR A 87 -41.93 35.34 11.03
C THR A 87 -41.72 33.85 10.83
N SER A 88 -42.80 33.09 10.56
CA SER A 88 -42.68 31.66 10.28
C SER A 88 -42.06 31.42 8.89
N PRO A 89 -41.35 30.30 8.68
CA PRO A 89 -40.67 30.01 7.41
C PRO A 89 -41.57 29.73 6.21
N LEU A 90 -42.88 29.81 6.36
CA LEU A 90 -43.92 29.55 5.35
C LEU A 90 -44.63 30.81 4.84
N ASP A 91 -44.17 32.02 5.22
CA ASP A 91 -44.85 33.25 4.81
C ASP A 91 -44.54 33.60 3.34
N GLU A 92 -45.58 33.63 2.50
CA GLU A 92 -45.50 34.00 1.09
C GLU A 92 -44.97 35.44 0.91
N GLU A 93 -45.20 36.32 1.87
CA GLU A 93 -44.66 37.69 1.86
C GLU A 93 -43.11 37.71 1.96
N LEU A 94 -42.54 36.83 2.76
CA LEU A 94 -41.09 36.69 2.91
C LEU A 94 -40.46 36.18 1.61
N GLU A 95 -41.09 35.21 0.97
CA GLU A 95 -40.60 34.69 -0.34
C GLU A 95 -40.65 35.80 -1.42
N GLN A 96 -41.70 36.60 -1.45
CA GLN A 96 -41.80 37.75 -2.36
C GLN A 96 -40.70 38.79 -2.11
N GLN A 97 -40.35 39.04 -0.85
CA GLN A 97 -39.25 39.94 -0.50
C GLN A 97 -37.90 39.40 -0.91
N TYR A 98 -37.63 38.08 -0.76
CA TYR A 98 -36.42 37.43 -1.27
C TYR A 98 -36.38 37.47 -2.80
N ASN A 99 -37.48 37.27 -3.49
CA ASN A 99 -37.55 37.40 -4.95
C ASN A 99 -37.20 38.85 -5.41
N LYS A 100 -37.67 39.86 -4.67
CA LYS A 100 -37.30 41.26 -4.92
C LYS A 100 -35.79 41.50 -4.67
N LEU A 101 -35.20 40.89 -3.63
CA LEU A 101 -33.78 40.96 -3.34
C LEU A 101 -32.97 40.30 -4.49
N ASN A 102 -33.40 39.15 -4.97
CA ASN A 102 -32.75 38.46 -6.08
C ASN A 102 -32.73 39.33 -7.35
N LEU A 103 -33.82 40.04 -7.66
CA LEU A 103 -33.88 41.01 -8.76
C LEU A 103 -32.89 42.17 -8.57
N VAL A 104 -32.67 42.62 -7.34
CA VAL A 104 -31.64 43.64 -7.06
C VAL A 104 -30.24 43.13 -7.31
N PHE A 105 -29.92 41.88 -6.90
CA PHE A 105 -28.65 41.25 -7.22
C PHE A 105 -28.44 41.12 -8.74
N GLU A 106 -29.46 40.69 -9.48
CA GLU A 106 -29.39 40.59 -10.95
C GLU A 106 -29.12 41.96 -11.61
N ARG A 107 -29.78 43.03 -11.14
CA ARG A 107 -29.51 44.39 -11.60
C ARG A 107 -28.11 44.86 -11.26
N CYS A 108 -27.61 44.54 -10.07
CA CYS A 108 -26.24 44.84 -9.66
C CYS A 108 -25.24 44.20 -10.64
N ILE A 109 -25.35 42.90 -10.87
CA ILE A 109 -24.47 42.14 -11.79
C ILE A 109 -24.54 42.68 -13.22
N ALA A 110 -25.73 43.08 -13.69
CA ALA A 110 -25.90 43.62 -15.04
C ALA A 110 -25.32 45.03 -15.24
N ASN A 111 -25.27 45.85 -14.18
CA ASN A 111 -24.81 47.23 -14.27
C ASN A 111 -23.33 47.44 -13.95
N MET A 112 -22.68 46.43 -13.35
CA MET A 112 -21.27 46.50 -13.01
C MET A 112 -20.36 46.42 -14.26
N GLU A 113 -19.34 47.25 -14.32
CA GLU A 113 -18.31 47.19 -15.40
C GLU A 113 -17.53 45.91 -15.37
N SER A 114 -17.31 45.36 -14.19
CA SER A 114 -16.62 44.09 -13.93
C SER A 114 -17.65 43.10 -13.37
N PRO A 115 -18.35 42.34 -14.19
CA PRO A 115 -19.34 41.35 -13.71
C PRO A 115 -18.71 40.23 -12.88
N GLY A 116 -17.39 40.18 -12.79
CA GLY A 116 -16.60 39.21 -12.05
C GLY A 116 -16.22 39.64 -10.62
N ASP A 117 -16.98 40.49 -9.95
CA ASP A 117 -16.68 40.82 -8.54
C ASP A 117 -17.04 39.65 -7.61
N PHE A 118 -16.02 39.01 -7.04
CA PHE A 118 -16.14 37.85 -6.15
C PHE A 118 -17.05 38.14 -4.94
N GLU A 119 -16.95 39.33 -4.32
CA GLU A 119 -17.67 39.66 -3.09
C GLU A 119 -19.19 39.76 -3.33
N ILE A 120 -19.61 40.30 -4.48
CA ILE A 120 -21.02 40.39 -4.86
C ILE A 120 -21.62 39.00 -5.08
N TRP A 121 -20.87 38.12 -5.81
CA TRP A 121 -21.28 36.75 -6.03
C TRP A 121 -21.31 35.95 -4.72
N GLU A 122 -20.37 36.19 -3.80
CA GLU A 122 -20.34 35.56 -2.48
C GLU A 122 -21.62 35.90 -1.68
N LEU A 123 -21.98 37.16 -1.62
CA LEU A 123 -23.20 37.60 -0.93
C LEU A 123 -24.44 37.00 -1.57
N TYR A 124 -24.53 37.01 -2.89
CA TYR A 124 -25.66 36.47 -3.62
C TYR A 124 -25.85 34.96 -3.38
N ILE A 125 -24.81 34.21 -3.53
CA ILE A 125 -24.83 32.75 -3.35
C ILE A 125 -25.12 32.38 -1.90
N LYS A 126 -24.52 33.10 -0.93
CA LYS A 126 -24.82 32.88 0.50
C LYS A 126 -26.28 33.14 0.82
N SER A 127 -26.88 34.21 0.27
CA SER A 127 -28.30 34.49 0.44
C SER A 127 -29.19 33.41 -0.16
N LEU A 128 -28.89 32.92 -1.37
CA LEU A 128 -29.65 31.86 -2.03
C LEU A 128 -29.54 30.51 -1.29
N TRP A 129 -28.36 30.19 -0.75
CA TRP A 129 -28.08 28.94 -0.09
C TRP A 129 -28.55 28.91 1.38
N GLN A 130 -28.09 29.89 2.18
CA GLN A 130 -28.31 29.92 3.63
C GLN A 130 -29.69 30.42 4.00
N ASP A 131 -30.13 31.51 3.36
CA ASP A 131 -31.39 32.19 3.74
C ASP A 131 -32.60 31.60 3.00
N GLN A 132 -32.47 31.28 1.70
CA GLN A 132 -33.58 30.82 0.86
C GLN A 132 -33.61 29.29 0.65
N CYS A 133 -32.54 28.58 0.96
CA CYS A 133 -32.41 27.12 0.78
C CYS A 133 -32.76 26.63 -0.64
N SER A 134 -32.57 27.43 -1.69
CA SER A 134 -32.99 27.12 -3.06
C SER A 134 -31.86 26.47 -3.87
N VAL A 135 -31.84 25.15 -3.93
CA VAL A 135 -30.79 24.37 -4.60
C VAL A 135 -30.61 24.73 -6.09
N THR A 136 -31.72 24.84 -6.83
CA THR A 136 -31.67 25.09 -8.27
C THR A 136 -31.21 26.51 -8.61
N LYS A 137 -31.69 27.51 -7.87
CA LYS A 137 -31.29 28.92 -8.06
C LYS A 137 -29.82 29.08 -7.70
N THR A 138 -29.39 28.52 -6.56
CA THR A 138 -27.98 28.56 -6.10
C THR A 138 -27.03 27.93 -7.14
N ARG A 139 -27.34 26.73 -7.65
CA ARG A 139 -26.52 26.08 -8.66
C ARG A 139 -26.37 26.92 -9.93
N ARG A 140 -27.50 27.45 -10.44
CA ARG A 140 -27.47 28.33 -11.64
C ARG A 140 -26.67 29.61 -11.39
N ALA A 141 -26.78 30.19 -10.19
CA ALA A 141 -25.99 31.35 -9.81
C ALA A 141 -24.49 31.01 -9.74
N CYS A 142 -24.12 29.86 -9.16
CA CYS A 142 -22.73 29.38 -9.14
C CYS A 142 -22.16 29.15 -10.55
N ASP A 143 -22.95 28.52 -11.44
CA ASP A 143 -22.52 28.27 -12.83
C ASP A 143 -22.30 29.58 -13.60
N ARG A 144 -23.16 30.60 -13.38
CA ARG A 144 -23.00 31.95 -13.96
C ARG A 144 -21.82 32.71 -13.35
N ALA A 145 -21.61 32.59 -12.05
CA ALA A 145 -20.47 33.18 -11.38
C ALA A 145 -19.14 32.66 -11.97
N LEU A 146 -19.02 31.37 -12.19
CA LEU A 146 -17.85 30.76 -12.82
C LEU A 146 -17.61 31.22 -14.28
N GLN A 147 -18.66 31.64 -14.97
CA GLN A 147 -18.55 32.20 -16.34
C GLN A 147 -18.09 33.67 -16.33
N SER A 148 -18.37 34.42 -15.27
CA SER A 148 -18.10 35.85 -15.16
C SER A 148 -16.82 36.18 -14.40
N LEU A 149 -16.40 35.30 -13.45
CA LEU A 149 -15.18 35.48 -12.65
C LEU A 149 -13.91 35.19 -13.44
N ASP A 150 -12.82 35.86 -13.07
CA ASP A 150 -11.50 35.58 -13.61
C ASP A 150 -11.00 34.22 -13.14
N ILE A 151 -10.22 33.54 -14.00
CA ILE A 151 -9.67 32.18 -13.74
C ILE A 151 -8.88 32.15 -12.43
N THR A 152 -8.20 33.22 -12.07
CA THR A 152 -7.41 33.33 -10.83
C THR A 152 -8.27 33.23 -9.56
N GLU A 153 -9.55 33.59 -9.63
CA GLU A 153 -10.48 33.54 -8.51
C GLU A 153 -11.27 32.21 -8.46
N HIS A 154 -11.21 31.40 -9.51
CA HIS A 154 -11.97 30.16 -9.57
C HIS A 154 -11.63 29.19 -8.44
N SER A 155 -10.35 29.02 -8.10
CA SER A 155 -9.92 28.12 -7.01
C SER A 155 -10.55 28.55 -5.68
N LYS A 156 -10.49 29.85 -5.37
CA LYS A 156 -11.11 30.44 -4.18
C LYS A 156 -12.63 30.25 -4.19
N PHE A 157 -13.28 30.46 -5.34
CA PHE A 157 -14.72 30.29 -5.50
C PHE A 157 -15.16 28.84 -5.24
N TRP A 158 -14.45 27.87 -5.83
CA TRP A 158 -14.71 26.45 -5.61
C TRP A 158 -14.59 26.06 -4.14
N SER A 159 -13.48 26.43 -3.51
CA SER A 159 -13.19 26.03 -2.12
C SER A 159 -14.10 26.71 -1.09
N SER A 160 -14.44 28.01 -1.27
CA SER A 160 -15.18 28.79 -0.27
C SER A 160 -16.69 28.76 -0.40
N LEU A 161 -17.22 28.56 -1.61
CA LEU A 161 -18.64 28.68 -1.90
C LEU A 161 -19.28 27.41 -2.50
N TYR A 162 -18.77 26.92 -3.63
CA TYR A 162 -19.45 25.87 -4.36
C TYR A 162 -19.36 24.52 -3.67
N LEU A 163 -18.20 24.13 -3.19
CA LEU A 163 -18.02 22.85 -2.47
C LEU A 163 -18.72 22.83 -1.11
N PRO A 164 -18.61 23.87 -0.25
CA PRO A 164 -19.36 23.91 1.00
C PRO A 164 -20.88 23.83 0.79
N PHE A 165 -21.40 24.48 -0.26
CA PHE A 165 -22.81 24.37 -0.63
C PHE A 165 -23.20 22.92 -0.90
N ILE A 166 -22.41 22.17 -1.69
CA ILE A 166 -22.71 20.79 -2.04
C ILE A 166 -22.59 19.85 -0.84
N ARG A 167 -21.61 20.09 0.04
CA ARG A 167 -21.39 19.27 1.24
C ARG A 167 -22.48 19.44 2.30
N SER A 168 -22.98 20.66 2.48
CA SER A 168 -23.89 21.00 3.58
C SER A 168 -25.35 20.64 3.34
N SER A 169 -25.76 20.43 2.09
CA SER A 169 -27.16 20.22 1.76
C SER A 169 -27.47 18.75 1.44
N ASP A 170 -28.14 18.06 2.37
CA ASP A 170 -28.69 16.72 2.12
C ASP A 170 -29.84 16.72 1.09
N LYS A 171 -30.36 17.90 0.76
CA LYS A 171 -31.42 18.07 -0.23
C LYS A 171 -30.94 18.03 -1.68
N ILE A 172 -29.60 18.04 -1.91
CA ILE A 172 -29.03 18.01 -3.26
C ILE A 172 -29.02 16.58 -3.78
N PRO A 173 -29.56 16.30 -4.99
CA PRO A 173 -29.46 15.00 -5.61
C PRO A 173 -27.99 14.59 -5.80
N ILE A 174 -27.66 13.34 -5.43
CA ILE A 174 -26.30 12.80 -5.47
C ILE A 174 -25.66 12.97 -6.84
N GLU A 175 -26.42 12.74 -7.93
CA GLU A 175 -25.90 12.90 -9.29
C GLU A 175 -25.49 14.33 -9.62
N THR A 176 -26.25 15.31 -9.13
CA THR A 176 -25.90 16.73 -9.31
C THR A 176 -24.58 17.04 -8.61
N ALA A 177 -24.42 16.56 -7.39
CA ALA A 177 -23.19 16.70 -6.62
C ALA A 177 -22.00 16.03 -7.35
N CYS A 178 -22.16 14.81 -7.85
CA CYS A 178 -21.14 14.10 -8.62
C CYS A 178 -20.73 14.86 -9.90
N ARG A 179 -21.70 15.42 -10.64
CA ARG A 179 -21.40 16.24 -11.83
C ARG A 179 -20.57 17.48 -11.48
N VAL A 180 -20.87 18.12 -10.40
CA VAL A 180 -20.12 19.31 -9.95
C VAL A 180 -18.72 18.91 -9.50
N TYR A 181 -18.58 17.84 -8.71
CA TYR A 181 -17.26 17.33 -8.32
C TYR A 181 -16.42 16.90 -9.52
N ARG A 182 -17.01 16.24 -10.53
CA ARG A 182 -16.30 15.87 -11.77
C ARG A 182 -15.73 17.11 -12.48
N ARG A 183 -16.49 18.21 -12.57
CA ARG A 183 -16.02 19.48 -13.13
C ARG A 183 -14.90 20.10 -12.27
N TYR A 184 -15.03 20.04 -10.96
CA TYR A 184 -14.00 20.54 -10.06
C TYR A 184 -12.69 19.77 -10.21
N VAL A 185 -12.76 18.45 -10.26
CA VAL A 185 -11.58 17.59 -10.46
C VAL A 185 -10.92 17.81 -11.82
N GLN A 186 -11.69 18.15 -12.86
CA GLN A 186 -11.12 18.53 -14.16
C GLN A 186 -10.33 19.85 -14.09
N PHE A 187 -10.77 20.78 -13.23
CA PHE A 187 -10.09 22.05 -13.01
C PHE A 187 -8.87 21.89 -12.08
N GLU A 188 -9.03 21.19 -10.97
CA GLU A 188 -7.97 20.92 -9.98
C GLU A 188 -7.86 19.41 -9.71
N PRO A 189 -7.01 18.68 -10.46
CA PRO A 189 -6.85 17.23 -10.31
C PRO A 189 -6.33 16.81 -8.93
N GLN A 190 -5.66 17.71 -8.20
CA GLN A 190 -5.08 17.43 -6.89
C GLN A 190 -6.14 17.09 -5.82
N HIS A 191 -7.38 17.57 -5.99
CA HIS A 191 -8.48 17.38 -5.04
C HIS A 191 -9.35 16.14 -5.32
N VAL A 192 -8.88 15.20 -6.13
CA VAL A 192 -9.60 13.95 -6.43
C VAL A 192 -9.87 13.13 -5.17
N GLU A 193 -8.97 13.18 -4.18
CA GLU A 193 -9.12 12.46 -2.90
C GLU A 193 -10.35 12.93 -2.11
N GLU A 194 -10.68 14.22 -2.17
CA GLU A 194 -11.90 14.76 -1.55
C GLU A 194 -13.16 14.22 -2.24
N TYR A 195 -13.12 14.12 -3.57
CA TYR A 195 -14.23 13.54 -4.34
C TYR A 195 -14.42 12.07 -3.99
N ILE A 196 -13.34 11.29 -3.88
CA ILE A 196 -13.39 9.89 -3.48
C ILE A 196 -14.00 9.75 -2.08
N SER A 197 -13.58 10.57 -1.12
CA SER A 197 -14.14 10.55 0.24
C SER A 197 -15.64 10.90 0.26
N PHE A 198 -16.05 11.86 -0.57
CA PHE A 198 -17.47 12.18 -0.75
C PHE A 198 -18.27 11.00 -1.32
N LEU A 199 -17.76 10.33 -2.36
CA LEU A 199 -18.39 9.15 -2.95
C LEU A 199 -18.51 7.98 -1.96
N LYS A 200 -17.47 7.75 -1.15
CA LYS A 200 -17.48 6.75 -0.07
C LYS A 200 -18.60 7.02 0.94
N ASN A 201 -18.69 8.27 1.40
CA ASN A 201 -19.69 8.67 2.39
C ASN A 201 -21.14 8.55 1.86
N ARG A 202 -21.33 8.68 0.56
CA ARG A 202 -22.64 8.55 -0.12
C ARG A 202 -22.91 7.14 -0.65
N GLY A 203 -22.03 6.16 -0.41
CA GLY A 203 -22.21 4.75 -0.79
C GLY A 203 -22.03 4.43 -2.29
N ARG A 204 -21.50 5.36 -3.09
CA ARG A 204 -21.17 5.12 -4.51
C ARG A 204 -19.80 4.46 -4.67
N VAL A 205 -19.71 3.20 -4.27
CA VAL A 205 -18.45 2.46 -4.22
C VAL A 205 -17.87 2.19 -5.61
N ALA A 206 -18.69 1.87 -6.60
CA ALA A 206 -18.24 1.56 -7.96
C ALA A 206 -17.51 2.77 -8.59
N GLU A 207 -18.07 3.97 -8.49
CA GLU A 207 -17.46 5.19 -9.02
C GLU A 207 -16.20 5.58 -8.22
N SER A 208 -16.23 5.42 -6.88
CA SER A 208 -15.05 5.70 -6.05
C SER A 208 -13.89 4.76 -6.35
N SER A 209 -14.15 3.47 -6.58
CA SER A 209 -13.12 2.50 -6.96
C SER A 209 -12.54 2.76 -8.35
N GLN A 210 -13.39 3.15 -9.31
CA GLN A 210 -12.93 3.53 -10.65
C GLN A 210 -11.99 4.75 -10.61
N ARG A 211 -12.35 5.79 -9.85
CA ARG A 211 -11.50 6.98 -9.68
C ARG A 211 -10.19 6.67 -8.97
N LEU A 212 -10.21 5.80 -7.96
CA LEU A 212 -8.98 5.33 -7.33
C LEU A 212 -8.07 4.59 -8.31
N VAL A 213 -8.61 3.73 -9.17
CA VAL A 213 -7.84 3.02 -10.21
C VAL A 213 -7.22 4.00 -11.21
N GLU A 214 -7.95 5.04 -11.62
CA GLU A 214 -7.43 6.09 -12.51
C GLU A 214 -6.22 6.79 -11.90
N ILE A 215 -6.32 7.20 -10.62
CA ILE A 215 -5.21 7.85 -9.89
C ILE A 215 -4.00 6.92 -9.74
N LEU A 216 -4.24 5.66 -9.41
CA LEU A 216 -3.18 4.68 -9.19
C LEU A 216 -2.42 4.34 -10.48
N ASN A 217 -3.06 4.47 -11.62
CA ASN A 217 -2.43 4.32 -12.93
C ASN A 217 -1.66 5.57 -13.37
N ASP A 218 -1.97 6.73 -12.78
CA ASP A 218 -1.24 7.97 -13.05
C ASP A 218 0.05 8.02 -12.21
N GLU A 219 1.21 8.01 -12.87
CA GLU A 219 2.51 8.06 -12.20
C GLU A 219 2.84 9.46 -11.65
N THR A 220 2.24 10.49 -12.21
CA THR A 220 2.51 11.90 -11.88
C THR A 220 1.73 12.40 -10.67
N PHE A 221 0.72 11.68 -10.24
CA PHE A 221 -0.15 12.09 -9.14
C PHE A 221 0.57 12.09 -7.78
N VAL A 222 0.50 13.22 -7.08
CA VAL A 222 0.98 13.41 -5.71
C VAL A 222 -0.19 13.69 -4.78
N SER A 223 -0.32 12.90 -3.72
CA SER A 223 -1.39 13.04 -2.74
C SER A 223 -1.25 14.30 -1.90
N LEU A 224 -2.31 15.09 -1.77
CA LEU A 224 -2.39 16.23 -0.84
C LEU A 224 -2.40 15.79 0.64
N LEU A 225 -2.88 14.59 0.92
CA LEU A 225 -2.95 14.01 2.27
C LEU A 225 -1.66 13.24 2.62
N ASN A 226 -0.60 13.34 1.81
CA ASN A 226 0.66 12.60 1.97
C ASN A 226 0.48 11.07 2.06
N LYS A 227 -0.58 10.54 1.44
CA LYS A 227 -0.79 9.09 1.35
C LYS A 227 0.17 8.48 0.34
N SER A 228 0.80 7.36 0.72
CA SER A 228 1.59 6.59 -0.25
C SER A 228 0.68 5.88 -1.27
N LYS A 229 1.20 5.60 -2.46
CA LYS A 229 0.46 4.82 -3.47
C LYS A 229 0.04 3.44 -2.92
N HIS A 230 0.88 2.84 -2.06
CA HIS A 230 0.55 1.59 -1.38
C HIS A 230 -0.67 1.71 -0.46
N GLN A 231 -0.76 2.78 0.33
CA GLN A 231 -1.94 3.04 1.18
C GLN A 231 -3.22 3.23 0.36
N MET A 232 -3.13 3.93 -0.77
CA MET A 232 -4.28 4.09 -1.69
C MET A 232 -4.70 2.75 -2.32
N TRP A 233 -3.74 1.87 -2.64
CA TRP A 233 -4.04 0.51 -3.08
C TRP A 233 -4.75 -0.31 -2.00
N LEU A 234 -4.29 -0.25 -0.76
CA LEU A 234 -4.95 -0.92 0.37
C LEU A 234 -6.38 -0.38 0.58
N GLU A 235 -6.58 0.95 0.51
CA GLU A 235 -7.92 1.54 0.57
C GLU A 235 -8.82 1.05 -0.57
N LEU A 236 -8.29 0.89 -1.77
CA LEU A 236 -9.02 0.32 -2.91
C LEU A 236 -9.42 -1.14 -2.64
N CYS A 237 -8.47 -1.94 -2.16
CA CYS A 237 -8.72 -3.34 -1.81
C CYS A 237 -9.82 -3.46 -0.75
N ASP A 238 -9.74 -2.68 0.31
CA ASP A 238 -10.75 -2.63 1.37
C ASP A 238 -12.15 -2.22 0.86
N LEU A 239 -12.20 -1.23 -0.02
CA LEU A 239 -13.48 -0.80 -0.62
C LEU A 239 -14.12 -1.90 -1.44
N ILE A 240 -13.32 -2.58 -2.27
CA ILE A 240 -13.80 -3.63 -3.16
C ILE A 240 -14.22 -4.86 -2.36
N THR A 241 -13.43 -5.26 -1.37
CA THR A 241 -13.72 -6.44 -0.54
C THR A 241 -14.95 -6.25 0.35
N LYS A 242 -15.16 -5.05 0.91
CA LYS A 242 -16.34 -4.75 1.74
C LYS A 242 -17.65 -4.69 0.94
N ASN A 243 -17.59 -4.35 -0.35
CA ASN A 243 -18.77 -4.07 -1.18
C ASN A 243 -18.85 -4.93 -2.45
N VAL A 244 -18.60 -6.22 -2.31
CA VAL A 244 -18.57 -7.17 -3.44
C VAL A 244 -19.87 -7.14 -4.27
N ASN A 245 -21.02 -7.03 -3.61
CA ASN A 245 -22.32 -7.01 -4.27
C ASN A 245 -22.57 -5.73 -5.08
N ASN A 246 -22.04 -4.59 -4.64
CA ASN A 246 -22.23 -3.30 -5.30
C ASN A 246 -21.25 -3.08 -6.48
N THR A 247 -20.14 -3.80 -6.51
CA THR A 247 -19.16 -3.74 -7.61
C THR A 247 -19.56 -4.61 -8.81
N SER A 248 -20.40 -5.63 -8.57
CA SER A 248 -20.90 -6.54 -9.62
C SER A 248 -22.14 -6.01 -10.36
N VAL A 249 -22.82 -5.00 -9.83
CA VAL A 249 -24.01 -4.41 -10.45
C VAL A 249 -23.58 -3.28 -11.40
N ASN A 250 -24.04 -3.35 -12.63
CA ASN A 250 -23.77 -2.49 -13.81
C ASN A 250 -24.16 -1.01 -13.67
N ASN A 251 -23.74 -0.33 -12.60
CA ASN A 251 -24.14 1.05 -12.30
C ASN A 251 -23.07 2.10 -12.65
N THR A 252 -22.12 1.77 -13.49
CA THR A 252 -21.24 2.78 -14.10
C THR A 252 -21.85 3.21 -15.43
N GLU A 253 -22.03 4.52 -15.62
CA GLU A 253 -22.54 5.11 -16.87
C GLU A 253 -21.74 4.64 -18.11
N ASP A 254 -20.49 4.17 -17.92
CA ASP A 254 -19.59 3.69 -18.96
C ASP A 254 -19.60 2.16 -19.20
N GLY A 255 -20.42 1.38 -18.49
CA GLY A 255 -20.58 -0.08 -18.72
C GLY A 255 -19.30 -0.92 -18.52
N LYS A 256 -18.23 -0.35 -17.97
CA LYS A 256 -16.96 -1.06 -17.74
C LYS A 256 -17.03 -1.87 -16.44
N GLN A 257 -17.04 -3.19 -16.58
CA GLN A 257 -16.87 -4.09 -15.43
C GLN A 257 -15.45 -3.97 -14.88
N ILE A 258 -15.34 -3.67 -13.58
CA ILE A 258 -14.06 -3.63 -12.88
C ILE A 258 -13.61 -5.08 -12.64
N ASN A 259 -12.52 -5.49 -13.29
CA ASN A 259 -11.93 -6.79 -13.03
C ASN A 259 -11.05 -6.71 -11.76
N VAL A 260 -11.66 -6.99 -10.61
CA VAL A 260 -11.02 -6.92 -9.28
C VAL A 260 -9.79 -7.82 -9.19
N SER A 261 -9.88 -9.03 -9.73
CA SER A 261 -8.76 -9.99 -9.72
C SER A 261 -7.55 -9.44 -10.50
N ALA A 262 -7.77 -8.82 -11.66
CA ALA A 262 -6.69 -8.22 -12.43
C ALA A 262 -6.05 -7.03 -11.68
N ILE A 263 -6.84 -6.20 -11.03
CA ILE A 263 -6.37 -5.05 -10.27
C ILE A 263 -5.49 -5.53 -9.09
N LEU A 264 -5.97 -6.47 -8.28
CA LEU A 264 -5.23 -7.00 -7.14
C LEU A 264 -3.95 -7.72 -7.56
N ARG A 265 -3.99 -8.50 -8.64
CA ARG A 265 -2.78 -9.16 -9.19
C ARG A 265 -1.76 -8.17 -9.75
N THR A 266 -2.20 -7.02 -10.31
CA THR A 266 -1.27 -5.96 -10.72
C THR A 266 -0.66 -5.24 -9.52
N ALA A 267 -1.41 -5.07 -8.42
CA ALA A 267 -0.89 -4.53 -7.18
C ALA A 267 0.21 -5.44 -6.59
N ILE A 268 -0.06 -6.74 -6.49
CA ILE A 268 0.91 -7.75 -6.01
C ILE A 268 2.21 -7.72 -6.82
N LYS A 269 2.13 -7.52 -8.15
CA LYS A 269 3.32 -7.42 -9.00
C LYS A 269 4.09 -6.10 -8.87
N LYS A 270 3.40 -4.99 -8.56
CA LYS A 270 4.02 -3.66 -8.44
C LYS A 270 4.68 -3.43 -7.08
N PHE A 271 4.11 -3.99 -6.02
CA PHE A 271 4.59 -3.77 -4.66
C PHE A 271 5.33 -4.99 -4.15
N THR A 272 6.49 -4.76 -3.57
CA THR A 272 7.30 -5.78 -2.90
C THR A 272 7.08 -5.79 -1.39
N ASP A 273 6.60 -4.67 -0.84
CA ASP A 273 6.36 -4.50 0.59
C ASP A 273 4.88 -4.76 0.92
N GLU A 274 4.63 -5.44 2.06
CA GLU A 274 3.30 -5.79 2.56
C GLU A 274 2.41 -6.58 1.57
N VAL A 275 3.05 -7.39 0.73
CA VAL A 275 2.37 -8.23 -0.27
C VAL A 275 1.40 -9.21 0.40
N GLY A 276 1.70 -9.63 1.62
CA GLY A 276 0.84 -10.53 2.40
C GLY A 276 -0.58 -10.00 2.60
N LYS A 277 -0.74 -8.70 2.84
CA LYS A 277 -2.06 -8.08 2.99
C LYS A 277 -2.86 -8.07 1.67
N LEU A 278 -2.18 -7.88 0.54
CA LEU A 278 -2.81 -7.89 -0.77
C LEU A 278 -3.30 -9.30 -1.15
N TRP A 279 -2.52 -10.34 -0.84
CA TRP A 279 -2.95 -11.72 -1.01
C TRP A 279 -4.15 -12.08 -0.13
N ALA A 280 -4.12 -11.69 1.15
CA ALA A 280 -5.25 -11.88 2.06
C ALA A 280 -6.50 -11.15 1.56
N SER A 281 -6.38 -9.91 1.08
CA SER A 281 -7.50 -9.15 0.51
C SER A 281 -8.08 -9.80 -0.76
N LEU A 282 -7.23 -10.41 -1.59
CA LEU A 282 -7.68 -11.14 -2.79
C LEU A 282 -8.44 -12.41 -2.39
N ALA A 283 -7.96 -13.15 -1.41
CA ALA A 283 -8.65 -14.32 -0.89
C ALA A 283 -9.99 -13.95 -0.25
N ASP A 284 -10.04 -12.90 0.58
CA ASP A 284 -11.26 -12.36 1.19
C ASP A 284 -12.32 -11.97 0.14
N TYR A 285 -11.89 -11.42 -0.98
CA TYR A 285 -12.81 -11.11 -2.09
C TYR A 285 -13.51 -12.37 -2.61
N TYR A 286 -12.78 -13.48 -2.77
CA TYR A 286 -13.38 -14.73 -3.24
C TYR A 286 -14.20 -15.44 -2.15
N ILE A 287 -13.79 -15.36 -0.87
CA ILE A 287 -14.56 -15.87 0.28
C ILE A 287 -15.94 -15.21 0.34
N ARG A 288 -16.00 -13.89 0.22
CA ARG A 288 -17.28 -13.14 0.23
C ARG A 288 -18.18 -13.43 -0.96
N ARG A 289 -17.63 -13.97 -2.05
CA ARG A 289 -18.40 -14.47 -3.20
C ARG A 289 -18.83 -15.93 -3.06
N GLY A 290 -18.47 -16.59 -1.98
CA GLY A 290 -18.73 -18.01 -1.76
C GLY A 290 -17.87 -18.96 -2.60
N LEU A 291 -16.78 -18.46 -3.20
CA LEU A 291 -15.88 -19.25 -4.04
C LEU A 291 -14.67 -19.74 -3.21
N PHE A 292 -14.94 -20.63 -2.26
CA PHE A 292 -13.98 -21.10 -1.26
C PHE A 292 -12.77 -21.82 -1.87
N GLU A 293 -12.97 -22.65 -2.89
CA GLU A 293 -11.86 -23.37 -3.55
C GLU A 293 -10.89 -22.39 -4.23
N LYS A 294 -11.40 -21.36 -4.89
CA LYS A 294 -10.53 -20.32 -5.47
C LYS A 294 -9.80 -19.51 -4.42
N ALA A 295 -10.40 -19.31 -3.25
CA ALA A 295 -9.72 -18.64 -2.15
C ALA A 295 -8.54 -19.48 -1.64
N ARG A 296 -8.71 -20.82 -1.55
CA ARG A 296 -7.61 -21.76 -1.22
C ARG A 296 -6.49 -21.71 -2.23
N ASP A 297 -6.81 -21.77 -3.51
CA ASP A 297 -5.80 -21.67 -4.58
C ASP A 297 -4.98 -20.38 -4.47
N ILE A 298 -5.62 -19.27 -4.10
CA ILE A 298 -4.95 -17.98 -3.92
C ILE A 298 -4.07 -17.97 -2.67
N TYR A 299 -4.52 -18.56 -1.57
CA TYR A 299 -3.68 -18.69 -0.39
C TYR A 299 -2.44 -19.55 -0.67
N GLU A 300 -2.58 -20.68 -1.34
CA GLU A 300 -1.45 -21.52 -1.74
C GLU A 300 -0.51 -20.78 -2.70
N GLU A 301 -1.03 -20.10 -3.74
CA GLU A 301 -0.25 -19.27 -4.66
C GLU A 301 0.52 -18.17 -3.88
N GLY A 302 -0.13 -17.56 -2.87
CA GLY A 302 0.46 -16.58 -1.99
C GLY A 302 1.62 -17.15 -1.17
N LEU A 303 1.43 -18.29 -0.52
CA LEU A 303 2.46 -18.96 0.28
C LEU A 303 3.67 -19.38 -0.56
N GLU A 304 3.45 -19.74 -1.83
CA GLU A 304 4.52 -20.09 -2.76
C GLU A 304 5.28 -18.88 -3.30
N SER A 305 4.65 -17.72 -3.42
CA SER A 305 5.24 -16.53 -4.05
C SER A 305 5.94 -15.59 -3.09
N VAL A 306 5.59 -15.60 -1.81
CA VAL A 306 6.06 -14.65 -0.80
C VAL A 306 7.54 -14.85 -0.45
N MET A 307 8.25 -13.71 -0.31
CA MET A 307 9.69 -13.66 -0.02
C MET A 307 10.01 -13.34 1.45
N THR A 308 9.07 -12.76 2.21
CA THR A 308 9.33 -12.37 3.61
C THR A 308 8.59 -13.26 4.60
N VAL A 309 9.21 -13.52 5.74
CA VAL A 309 8.61 -14.31 6.84
C VAL A 309 7.38 -13.62 7.40
N ARG A 310 7.39 -12.29 7.46
CA ARG A 310 6.26 -11.49 7.97
C ARG A 310 5.02 -11.66 7.09
N ASP A 311 5.19 -11.55 5.78
CA ASP A 311 4.07 -11.70 4.85
C ASP A 311 3.57 -13.15 4.81
N PHE A 312 4.51 -14.12 4.90
CA PHE A 312 4.15 -15.53 5.06
C PHE A 312 3.25 -15.75 6.28
N SER A 313 3.63 -15.22 7.45
CA SER A 313 2.82 -15.37 8.66
C SER A 313 1.42 -14.77 8.49
N LEU A 314 1.32 -13.57 7.89
CA LEU A 314 0.03 -12.93 7.63
C LEU A 314 -0.89 -13.78 6.73
N ILE A 315 -0.35 -14.34 5.65
CA ILE A 315 -1.12 -15.19 4.73
C ILE A 315 -1.50 -16.51 5.40
N PHE A 316 -0.55 -17.14 6.09
CA PHE A 316 -0.77 -18.42 6.75
C PHE A 316 -1.81 -18.32 7.86
N ASP A 317 -1.69 -17.30 8.72
CA ASP A 317 -2.63 -17.08 9.83
C ASP A 317 -4.04 -16.74 9.28
N ALA A 318 -4.14 -15.98 8.18
CA ALA A 318 -5.41 -15.71 7.50
C ALA A 318 -6.01 -17.00 6.89
N TYR A 319 -5.17 -17.85 6.29
CA TYR A 319 -5.61 -19.13 5.73
C TYR A 319 -6.09 -20.11 6.81
N ALA A 320 -5.34 -20.24 7.90
CA ALA A 320 -5.73 -21.06 9.04
C ALA A 320 -7.07 -20.57 9.64
N ALA A 321 -7.20 -19.27 9.91
CA ALA A 321 -8.43 -18.67 10.40
C ALA A 321 -9.63 -18.89 9.44
N PHE A 322 -9.38 -18.86 8.12
CA PHE A 322 -10.42 -19.17 7.13
C PHE A 322 -10.89 -20.62 7.25
N GLU A 323 -9.97 -21.59 7.30
CA GLU A 323 -10.34 -23.03 7.44
C GLU A 323 -11.04 -23.31 8.80
N GLU A 324 -10.56 -22.68 9.90
CA GLU A 324 -11.21 -22.77 11.21
C GLU A 324 -12.63 -22.21 11.19
N ASN A 325 -12.86 -21.05 10.55
CA ASN A 325 -14.18 -20.45 10.44
C ASN A 325 -15.13 -21.29 9.59
N VAL A 326 -14.63 -21.88 8.50
CA VAL A 326 -15.42 -22.76 7.64
C VAL A 326 -15.78 -24.06 8.39
N LEU A 327 -14.85 -24.62 9.17
CA LEU A 327 -15.09 -25.77 10.02
C LEU A 327 -16.13 -25.45 11.10
N SER A 328 -15.94 -24.36 11.84
CA SER A 328 -16.85 -23.92 12.92
C SER A 328 -18.26 -23.64 12.42
N SER A 329 -18.39 -23.02 11.23
CA SER A 329 -19.70 -22.72 10.65
C SER A 329 -20.47 -24.01 10.26
N LYS A 330 -19.76 -25.05 9.84
CA LYS A 330 -20.35 -26.34 9.53
C LYS A 330 -20.74 -27.08 10.82
N MET A 331 -19.85 -27.14 11.82
CA MET A 331 -20.16 -27.75 13.11
C MET A 331 -21.40 -27.16 13.78
N MET A 332 -21.63 -25.83 13.64
CA MET A 332 -22.84 -25.18 14.16
C MET A 332 -24.12 -25.54 13.37
N GLN A 333 -23.99 -25.89 12.10
CA GLN A 333 -25.14 -26.28 11.26
C GLN A 333 -25.58 -27.73 11.55
N GLU A 334 -24.67 -28.61 11.99
CA GLU A 334 -24.89 -30.03 12.20
C GLU A 334 -25.58 -30.39 13.52
N GLU A 335 -25.78 -29.46 14.45
CA GLU A 335 -26.64 -29.70 15.62
C GLU A 335 -28.11 -30.03 15.21
N GLU A 336 -28.44 -29.87 13.91
CA GLU A 336 -29.82 -30.06 13.38
C GLU A 336 -29.97 -31.18 12.34
N GLU A 337 -28.89 -31.84 11.77
CA GLU A 337 -29.01 -32.82 10.66
C GLU A 337 -28.09 -34.04 10.77
N GLU A 338 -28.48 -35.19 10.09
CA GLU A 338 -28.03 -36.56 10.36
C GLU A 338 -26.68 -37.01 9.75
N GLU A 339 -26.20 -38.18 10.16
CA GLU A 339 -24.93 -38.95 10.02
C GLU A 339 -24.07 -38.80 8.72
N GLU A 340 -24.59 -38.39 7.57
CA GLU A 340 -23.80 -38.30 6.31
C GLU A 340 -22.82 -37.08 6.24
N GLU A 341 -22.98 -36.10 7.11
CA GLU A 341 -22.13 -34.88 7.12
C GLU A 341 -20.86 -35.03 7.97
N ASN A 342 -20.75 -36.06 8.80
CA ASN A 342 -19.53 -36.30 9.60
C ASN A 342 -18.29 -36.51 8.73
N ASP A 343 -18.42 -37.14 7.55
CA ASP A 343 -17.29 -37.36 6.63
C ASP A 343 -16.75 -36.04 6.06
N GLU A 344 -17.61 -35.03 5.85
CA GLU A 344 -17.19 -33.72 5.36
C GLU A 344 -16.41 -32.91 6.42
N ILE A 345 -16.84 -32.99 7.68
CA ILE A 345 -16.14 -32.37 8.81
C ILE A 345 -14.77 -33.02 9.00
N GLU A 346 -14.72 -34.37 9.00
CA GLU A 346 -13.46 -35.07 9.15
C GLU A 346 -12.46 -34.72 8.04
N LEU A 347 -12.94 -34.60 6.79
CA LEU A 347 -12.11 -34.15 5.66
C LEU A 347 -11.60 -32.74 5.86
N ARG A 348 -12.41 -31.83 6.38
CA ARG A 348 -12.00 -30.42 6.64
C ARG A 348 -11.02 -30.34 7.79
N LEU A 349 -11.23 -31.11 8.85
CA LEU A 349 -10.30 -31.23 9.96
C LEU A 349 -8.95 -31.76 9.47
N ALA A 350 -8.96 -32.82 8.68
CA ALA A 350 -7.74 -33.38 8.09
C ALA A 350 -7.00 -32.37 7.20
N ARG A 351 -7.71 -31.50 6.46
CA ARG A 351 -7.11 -30.40 5.69
C ARG A 351 -6.43 -29.36 6.58
N LEU A 352 -7.08 -28.97 7.68
CA LEU A 352 -6.51 -28.03 8.64
C LEU A 352 -5.27 -28.61 9.32
N GLU A 353 -5.34 -29.85 9.76
CA GLU A 353 -4.19 -30.58 10.34
C GLU A 353 -3.03 -30.64 9.35
N HIS A 354 -3.29 -31.06 8.12
CA HIS A 354 -2.27 -31.09 7.06
C HIS A 354 -1.67 -29.71 6.77
N LEU A 355 -2.46 -28.64 6.79
CA LEU A 355 -1.96 -27.27 6.63
C LEU A 355 -1.01 -26.90 7.78
N MET A 356 -1.37 -27.25 9.03
CA MET A 356 -0.55 -26.96 10.20
C MET A 356 0.74 -27.79 10.22
N GLU A 357 0.70 -29.04 9.80
CA GLU A 357 1.88 -29.91 9.67
C GLU A 357 2.86 -29.38 8.60
N ARG A 358 2.36 -28.82 7.51
CA ARG A 358 3.19 -28.21 6.44
C ARG A 358 3.82 -26.89 6.83
N ARG A 359 3.34 -26.21 7.89
CA ARG A 359 3.82 -24.88 8.30
C ARG A 359 5.36 -24.76 8.40
N PRO A 360 6.07 -25.65 9.11
CA PRO A 360 7.54 -25.53 9.24
C PRO A 360 8.26 -25.72 7.90
N ILE A 361 7.75 -26.59 7.02
CA ILE A 361 8.34 -26.83 5.69
C ILE A 361 8.12 -25.61 4.79
N LEU A 362 6.93 -25.04 4.81
CA LEU A 362 6.60 -23.82 4.05
C LEU A 362 7.43 -22.61 4.54
N LEU A 363 7.57 -22.46 5.85
CA LEU A 363 8.43 -21.42 6.44
C LEU A 363 9.89 -21.57 6.02
N SER A 364 10.43 -22.79 6.06
CA SER A 364 11.76 -23.07 5.56
C SER A 364 11.90 -22.71 4.07
N SER A 365 10.88 -22.95 3.26
CA SER A 365 10.85 -22.57 1.84
C SER A 365 10.94 -21.05 1.65
N VAL A 366 10.30 -20.25 2.49
CA VAL A 366 10.40 -18.79 2.47
C VAL A 366 11.80 -18.33 2.85
N MET A 367 12.38 -18.91 3.90
CA MET A 367 13.74 -18.59 4.36
C MET A 367 14.78 -18.89 3.26
N LEU A 368 14.61 -20.01 2.57
CA LEU A 368 15.50 -20.41 1.46
C LEU A 368 15.29 -19.54 0.19
N ARG A 369 14.07 -19.05 -0.07
CA ARG A 369 13.83 -18.07 -1.13
C ARG A 369 14.48 -16.72 -0.81
N GLN A 370 14.47 -16.32 0.45
CA GLN A 370 15.11 -15.08 0.92
C GLN A 370 16.64 -15.18 0.84
N ASN A 371 17.21 -16.30 1.28
CA ASN A 371 18.64 -16.57 1.19
C ASN A 371 18.91 -18.04 0.82
N PRO A 372 19.07 -18.34 -0.48
CA PRO A 372 19.30 -19.71 -0.95
C PRO A 372 20.67 -20.28 -0.55
N HIS A 373 21.61 -19.43 -0.09
CA HIS A 373 22.96 -19.83 0.31
C HIS A 373 23.11 -20.12 1.80
N ASN A 374 22.01 -20.18 2.56
CA ASN A 374 22.03 -20.50 3.99
C ASN A 374 22.02 -22.01 4.22
N VAL A 375 23.20 -22.58 4.50
CA VAL A 375 23.38 -24.02 4.74
C VAL A 375 22.58 -24.50 5.96
N HIS A 376 22.49 -23.71 7.02
CA HIS A 376 21.76 -24.11 8.23
C HIS A 376 20.27 -24.32 7.96
N GLU A 377 19.65 -23.50 7.13
CA GLU A 377 18.24 -23.67 6.77
C GLU A 377 18.01 -24.88 5.87
N TRP A 378 18.97 -25.22 4.98
CA TRP A 378 18.90 -26.46 4.21
C TRP A 378 18.95 -27.69 5.11
N LEU A 379 19.88 -27.73 6.08
CA LEU A 379 19.97 -28.82 7.05
C LEU A 379 18.72 -28.94 7.92
N LYS A 380 18.17 -27.80 8.37
CA LYS A 380 16.91 -27.76 9.10
C LYS A 380 15.75 -28.29 8.26
N ARG A 381 15.65 -27.91 6.99
CA ARG A 381 14.65 -28.45 6.07
C ARG A 381 14.76 -29.98 5.94
N ILE A 382 15.95 -30.48 5.81
CA ILE A 382 16.21 -31.92 5.73
C ILE A 382 15.79 -32.64 7.02
N SER A 383 16.08 -32.06 8.19
CA SER A 383 15.63 -32.60 9.47
C SER A 383 14.12 -32.65 9.61
N LEU A 384 13.40 -31.65 9.09
CA LEU A 384 11.94 -31.61 9.04
C LEU A 384 11.34 -32.69 8.11
N LEU A 385 12.05 -33.00 7.03
CA LEU A 385 11.64 -34.04 6.07
C LEU A 385 12.05 -35.46 6.49
N SER A 386 12.64 -35.65 7.68
CA SER A 386 13.11 -36.97 8.15
C SER A 386 11.99 -38.03 8.22
N SER A 387 10.75 -37.60 8.39
CA SER A 387 9.54 -38.48 8.37
C SER A 387 8.96 -38.69 6.97
N SER A 388 9.42 -37.93 5.97
CA SER A 388 8.91 -37.98 4.59
C SER A 388 9.59 -39.07 3.75
N SER A 389 9.23 -39.17 2.47
CA SER A 389 9.80 -40.16 1.58
C SER A 389 11.31 -39.94 1.34
N SER A 390 12.08 -41.03 1.28
CA SER A 390 13.54 -40.97 1.00
C SER A 390 13.88 -40.25 -0.32
N LYS A 391 12.97 -40.25 -1.29
CA LYS A 391 13.13 -39.54 -2.57
C LYS A 391 13.13 -38.02 -2.40
N GLU A 392 12.26 -37.51 -1.54
CA GLU A 392 12.19 -36.06 -1.25
C GLU A 392 13.44 -35.58 -0.53
N ILE A 393 13.94 -36.36 0.41
CA ILE A 393 15.19 -36.06 1.13
C ILE A 393 16.37 -35.98 0.15
N VAL A 394 16.52 -36.98 -0.73
CA VAL A 394 17.58 -37.03 -1.75
C VAL A 394 17.45 -35.86 -2.73
N SER A 395 16.24 -35.53 -3.17
CA SER A 395 16.01 -34.37 -4.04
C SER A 395 16.38 -33.05 -3.35
N THR A 396 16.08 -32.91 -2.06
CA THR A 396 16.42 -31.71 -1.27
C THR A 396 17.94 -31.57 -1.09
N TYR A 397 18.67 -32.64 -0.80
CA TYR A 397 20.12 -32.61 -0.78
C TYR A 397 20.72 -32.22 -2.14
N SER A 398 20.21 -32.78 -3.22
CA SER A 398 20.65 -32.48 -4.57
C SER A 398 20.42 -31.00 -4.94
N LEU A 399 19.26 -30.44 -4.59
CA LEU A 399 18.95 -29.02 -4.75
C LEU A 399 19.87 -28.14 -3.90
N ALA A 400 20.11 -28.50 -2.65
CA ALA A 400 21.01 -27.74 -1.77
C ALA A 400 22.42 -27.63 -2.36
N ILE A 401 22.94 -28.75 -2.86
CA ILE A 401 24.28 -28.80 -3.48
C ILE A 401 24.35 -27.95 -4.76
N GLN A 402 23.28 -27.91 -5.54
CA GLN A 402 23.22 -27.14 -6.79
C GLN A 402 23.02 -25.63 -6.55
N THR A 403 22.28 -25.27 -5.54
CA THR A 403 21.90 -23.85 -5.29
C THR A 403 22.90 -23.09 -4.43
N VAL A 404 23.59 -23.78 -3.50
CA VAL A 404 24.50 -23.11 -2.57
C VAL A 404 25.85 -22.81 -3.27
N ASP A 405 26.19 -21.51 -3.37
CA ASP A 405 27.50 -21.07 -3.78
C ASP A 405 28.42 -20.92 -2.54
N ALA A 406 29.58 -21.58 -2.53
CA ALA A 406 30.51 -21.53 -1.42
C ALA A 406 30.96 -20.11 -1.04
N LYS A 407 31.09 -19.20 -2.02
CA LYS A 407 31.54 -17.82 -1.76
C LYS A 407 30.52 -16.99 -1.00
N ALA A 408 29.24 -17.23 -1.27
CA ALA A 408 28.12 -16.53 -0.66
C ALA A 408 27.51 -17.29 0.54
N SER A 409 27.97 -18.52 0.82
CA SER A 409 27.37 -19.41 1.82
C SER A 409 27.49 -18.90 3.24
N ILE A 410 26.40 -19.04 3.98
CA ILE A 410 26.33 -18.89 5.43
C ILE A 410 26.36 -20.31 6.02
N GLY A 411 27.47 -20.67 6.66
CA GLY A 411 27.72 -22.04 7.12
C GLY A 411 28.67 -22.82 6.20
N SER A 412 28.95 -24.06 6.59
CA SER A 412 29.89 -24.94 5.88
C SER A 412 29.16 -25.88 4.91
N ILE A 413 29.47 -25.77 3.61
CA ILE A 413 28.86 -26.64 2.59
C ILE A 413 29.32 -28.10 2.76
N SER A 414 30.47 -28.32 3.40
CA SER A 414 30.97 -29.67 3.69
C SER A 414 29.99 -30.47 4.53
N GLN A 415 29.27 -29.83 5.45
CA GLN A 415 28.28 -30.48 6.29
C GLN A 415 27.13 -31.11 5.47
N VAL A 416 26.67 -30.41 4.42
CA VAL A 416 25.58 -30.92 3.54
C VAL A 416 26.05 -32.20 2.83
N TRP A 417 27.30 -32.23 2.34
CA TRP A 417 27.87 -33.40 1.67
C TRP A 417 28.05 -34.57 2.63
N ILE A 418 28.51 -34.29 3.84
CA ILE A 418 28.73 -35.30 4.88
C ILE A 418 27.39 -35.91 5.32
N ASP A 419 26.41 -35.08 5.62
CA ASP A 419 25.10 -35.55 6.05
C ASP A 419 24.38 -36.31 4.93
N PHE A 420 24.58 -35.91 3.67
CA PHE A 420 24.06 -36.64 2.52
C PHE A 420 24.69 -38.05 2.39
N ALA A 421 25.99 -38.16 2.59
CA ALA A 421 26.65 -39.45 2.58
C ALA A 421 26.23 -40.32 3.77
N LYS A 422 26.12 -39.73 4.98
CA LYS A 422 25.62 -40.40 6.19
C LYS A 422 24.19 -40.91 6.02
N PHE A 423 23.33 -40.15 5.31
CA PHE A 423 21.98 -40.61 4.99
C PHE A 423 21.99 -41.93 4.23
N TYR A 424 22.83 -42.10 3.21
CA TYR A 424 22.96 -43.37 2.50
C TYR A 424 23.62 -44.47 3.34
N GLU A 425 24.57 -44.11 4.21
CA GLU A 425 25.20 -45.06 5.14
C GLU A 425 24.17 -45.67 6.09
N VAL A 426 23.28 -44.83 6.67
CA VAL A 426 22.18 -45.30 7.56
C VAL A 426 21.20 -46.24 6.84
N HIS A 427 20.95 -45.96 5.55
CA HIS A 427 20.08 -46.82 4.74
C HIS A 427 20.77 -48.08 4.17
N GLY A 428 22.06 -48.28 4.48
CA GLY A 428 22.81 -49.47 4.07
C GLY A 428 23.33 -49.44 2.63
N ASP A 429 23.19 -48.31 1.93
CA ASP A 429 23.65 -48.16 0.55
C ASP A 429 25.06 -47.52 0.49
N LEU A 430 26.06 -48.36 0.74
CA LEU A 430 27.44 -47.96 0.84
C LEU A 430 28.02 -47.48 -0.50
N ASP A 431 27.55 -48.02 -1.61
CA ASP A 431 28.09 -47.69 -2.93
C ASP A 431 27.68 -46.29 -3.36
N ASN A 432 26.42 -45.88 -3.11
CA ASN A 432 25.99 -44.52 -3.36
C ASN A 432 26.64 -43.52 -2.40
N ALA A 433 26.89 -43.88 -1.14
CA ALA A 433 27.64 -43.04 -0.21
C ALA A 433 29.04 -42.74 -0.74
N ARG A 434 29.78 -43.78 -1.30
CA ARG A 434 31.07 -43.59 -1.94
C ARG A 434 30.99 -42.63 -3.14
N VAL A 435 29.98 -42.81 -3.99
CA VAL A 435 29.78 -41.95 -5.16
C VAL A 435 29.59 -40.50 -4.74
N ILE A 436 28.87 -40.22 -3.63
CA ILE A 436 28.68 -38.86 -3.11
C ILE A 436 29.98 -38.28 -2.59
N PHE A 437 30.76 -39.04 -1.80
CA PHE A 437 32.09 -38.58 -1.35
C PHE A 437 33.02 -38.33 -2.53
N GLU A 438 33.05 -39.18 -3.55
CA GLU A 438 33.85 -38.95 -4.76
C GLU A 438 33.40 -37.72 -5.55
N LYS A 439 32.11 -37.41 -5.63
CA LYS A 439 31.59 -36.17 -6.22
C LYS A 439 31.97 -34.95 -5.39
N ALA A 440 31.85 -35.05 -4.07
CA ALA A 440 32.23 -33.97 -3.16
C ALA A 440 33.69 -33.59 -3.28
N THR A 441 34.58 -34.58 -3.31
CA THR A 441 36.04 -34.34 -3.46
C THR A 441 36.45 -33.74 -4.80
N LYS A 442 35.66 -33.93 -5.86
CA LYS A 442 35.85 -33.34 -7.18
C LYS A 442 35.20 -31.97 -7.35
N SER A 443 34.28 -31.59 -6.49
CA SER A 443 33.58 -30.32 -6.56
C SER A 443 34.52 -29.14 -6.30
N PRO A 444 34.55 -28.11 -7.15
CA PRO A 444 35.35 -26.89 -6.92
C PRO A 444 34.74 -25.92 -5.92
N ASN A 445 33.51 -26.17 -5.45
CA ASN A 445 32.69 -25.24 -4.72
C ASN A 445 32.88 -25.33 -3.20
N PHE A 446 34.10 -24.96 -2.72
CA PHE A 446 34.43 -24.86 -1.30
C PHE A 446 35.07 -23.53 -0.98
N LYS A 447 34.75 -22.98 0.21
CA LYS A 447 35.25 -21.70 0.68
C LYS A 447 36.64 -21.79 1.27
N SER A 448 36.93 -22.86 2.00
CA SER A 448 38.22 -23.08 2.67
C SER A 448 38.78 -24.44 2.42
N VAL A 449 40.11 -24.56 2.59
CA VAL A 449 40.83 -25.83 2.51
C VAL A 449 40.36 -26.78 3.62
N ASP A 450 40.02 -26.24 4.79
CA ASP A 450 39.61 -27.05 5.94
C ASP A 450 38.25 -27.71 5.75
N GLU A 451 37.34 -27.07 4.97
CA GLU A 451 36.06 -27.69 4.60
C GLU A 451 36.26 -28.94 3.76
N LEU A 452 37.13 -28.86 2.74
CA LEU A 452 37.43 -30.00 1.91
C LEU A 452 38.23 -31.08 2.68
N ALA A 453 39.11 -30.66 3.57
CA ALA A 453 39.85 -31.57 4.45
C ALA A 453 38.87 -32.34 5.36
N THR A 454 37.84 -31.69 5.88
CA THR A 454 36.81 -32.36 6.71
C THR A 454 36.10 -33.46 5.93
N ILE A 455 35.75 -33.20 4.64
CA ILE A 455 35.13 -34.23 3.79
C ILE A 455 36.05 -35.45 3.58
N TRP A 456 37.33 -35.21 3.37
CA TRP A 456 38.29 -36.33 3.21
C TRP A 456 38.47 -37.11 4.50
N CYS A 457 38.51 -36.45 5.68
CA CYS A 457 38.55 -37.14 6.96
C CYS A 457 37.28 -37.99 7.16
N GLU A 458 36.11 -37.41 6.96
CA GLU A 458 34.86 -38.16 7.08
C GLU A 458 34.74 -39.32 6.07
N TYR A 459 35.28 -39.14 4.85
CA TYR A 459 35.32 -40.25 3.89
C TYR A 459 36.21 -41.39 4.35
N ALA A 460 37.38 -41.08 4.93
CA ALA A 460 38.26 -42.11 5.50
C ALA A 460 37.63 -42.75 6.73
N GLU A 461 36.97 -41.98 7.63
CA GLU A 461 36.22 -42.51 8.79
C GLU A 461 35.07 -43.43 8.35
N PHE A 462 34.34 -43.07 7.29
CA PHE A 462 33.32 -43.92 6.70
C PHE A 462 33.86 -45.29 6.30
N GLU A 463 35.01 -45.33 5.61
CA GLU A 463 35.62 -46.60 5.24
C GLU A 463 36.16 -47.38 6.46
N LEU A 464 36.62 -46.68 7.52
CA LEU A 464 37.00 -47.28 8.79
C LEU A 464 35.80 -47.90 9.52
N ARG A 465 34.66 -47.20 9.59
CA ARG A 465 33.41 -47.73 10.17
C ARG A 465 32.94 -49.00 9.46
N ASN A 466 33.16 -49.06 8.14
CA ASN A 466 32.85 -50.24 7.32
C ASN A 466 33.97 -51.27 7.27
N LYS A 467 35.00 -51.20 8.16
CA LYS A 467 36.13 -52.13 8.29
C LYS A 467 37.03 -52.22 7.07
N ASN A 468 37.04 -51.23 6.18
CA ASN A 468 37.86 -51.17 4.96
C ASN A 468 39.15 -50.37 5.16
N PHE A 469 39.98 -50.76 6.12
CA PHE A 469 41.21 -50.05 6.50
C PHE A 469 42.15 -49.79 5.31
N LYS A 470 42.31 -50.76 4.38
CA LYS A 470 43.15 -50.60 3.20
C LYS A 470 42.67 -49.47 2.28
N GLN A 471 41.33 -49.32 2.14
CA GLN A 471 40.77 -48.26 1.32
C GLN A 471 40.95 -46.88 1.98
N ALA A 472 40.74 -46.79 3.29
CA ALA A 472 40.98 -45.54 4.02
C ALA A 472 42.42 -45.04 3.85
N LEU A 473 43.41 -45.92 4.00
CA LEU A 473 44.81 -45.57 3.75
C LEU A 473 45.09 -45.13 2.31
N THR A 474 44.53 -45.85 1.32
CA THR A 474 44.72 -45.49 -0.10
C THR A 474 44.10 -44.13 -0.43
N LEU A 475 42.94 -43.79 0.18
CA LEU A 475 42.31 -42.47 0.04
C LEU A 475 43.19 -41.38 0.61
N MET A 476 43.71 -41.54 1.81
CA MET A 476 44.60 -40.57 2.45
C MET A 476 45.91 -40.39 1.66
N LYS A 477 46.51 -41.49 1.22
CA LYS A 477 47.71 -41.44 0.33
C LYS A 477 47.42 -40.70 -0.97
N ARG A 478 46.28 -40.91 -1.59
CA ARG A 478 45.84 -40.22 -2.82
C ARG A 478 45.78 -38.69 -2.67
N VAL A 479 45.39 -38.18 -1.50
CA VAL A 479 45.24 -36.73 -1.24
C VAL A 479 46.57 -36.10 -0.84
N LEU A 480 47.31 -36.75 0.07
CA LEU A 480 48.52 -36.20 0.67
C LEU A 480 49.75 -36.31 -0.22
N PHE A 481 49.88 -37.42 -0.97
CA PHE A 481 51.01 -37.64 -1.87
C PHE A 481 50.67 -37.19 -3.30
N VAL A 482 50.74 -35.89 -3.52
CA VAL A 482 50.53 -35.28 -4.84
C VAL A 482 51.74 -35.50 -5.74
N ASN A 483 51.54 -35.74 -7.04
CA ASN A 483 52.63 -35.91 -8.02
C ASN A 483 53.58 -34.71 -7.99
N HIS A 484 54.85 -34.97 -8.01
CA HIS A 484 56.00 -34.01 -7.93
C HIS A 484 55.87 -32.81 -8.89
N ASN A 485 55.25 -32.96 -10.05
CA ASN A 485 55.00 -31.87 -11.00
C ASN A 485 53.91 -30.89 -10.52
N LYS A 486 52.93 -31.35 -9.73
CA LYS A 486 51.90 -30.49 -9.11
C LYS A 486 52.45 -29.76 -7.88
N GLU A 487 53.28 -30.45 -7.06
CA GLU A 487 54.00 -29.82 -5.94
C GLU A 487 54.90 -28.67 -6.40
N LYS A 488 55.66 -28.83 -7.50
CA LYS A 488 56.45 -27.74 -8.07
C LYS A 488 55.64 -26.54 -8.50
N ARG A 489 54.46 -26.74 -9.11
CA ARG A 489 53.56 -25.66 -9.50
C ARG A 489 53.04 -24.88 -8.28
N ILE A 490 52.63 -25.59 -7.25
CA ILE A 490 52.05 -25.00 -6.01
C ILE A 490 53.13 -24.27 -5.22
N ASN A 491 54.34 -24.83 -5.12
CA ASN A 491 55.48 -24.21 -4.44
C ASN A 491 55.97 -22.97 -5.19
N ASN A 492 55.97 -22.97 -6.51
CA ASN A 492 56.30 -21.79 -7.31
C ASN A 492 55.25 -20.67 -7.10
N ALA A 493 53.96 -20.99 -7.10
CA ALA A 493 52.89 -20.02 -6.84
C ALA A 493 52.93 -19.48 -5.40
N SER A 494 53.32 -20.29 -4.41
CA SER A 494 53.45 -19.82 -3.00
C SER A 494 54.67 -18.91 -2.77
N ASN A 495 55.68 -18.98 -3.63
CA ASN A 495 56.91 -18.17 -3.53
C ASN A 495 56.85 -16.86 -4.34
N THR A 496 55.89 -16.70 -5.27
CA THR A 496 55.80 -15.51 -6.13
C THR A 496 54.96 -14.38 -5.49
N THR A 497 53.68 -14.49 -5.45
CA THR A 497 52.83 -13.45 -4.84
C THR A 497 51.65 -14.09 -4.12
N LYS A 498 51.20 -13.44 -3.03
CA LYS A 498 49.99 -13.86 -2.30
C LYS A 498 48.76 -14.05 -3.23
N GLY A 499 48.66 -13.23 -4.27
CA GLY A 499 47.54 -13.28 -5.22
C GLY A 499 47.53 -14.52 -6.13
N GLU A 500 48.70 -15.05 -6.52
CA GLU A 500 48.77 -16.28 -7.34
C GLU A 500 48.43 -17.54 -6.52
N TYR A 501 48.80 -17.56 -5.23
CA TYR A 501 48.42 -18.66 -4.34
C TYR A 501 46.90 -18.64 -4.06
N ASP A 502 46.31 -17.46 -3.90
CA ASP A 502 44.86 -17.31 -3.68
C ASP A 502 44.03 -17.72 -4.92
N ALA A 503 44.61 -17.61 -6.13
CA ALA A 503 43.97 -18.02 -7.37
C ALA A 503 43.96 -19.54 -7.60
N LEU A 504 44.79 -20.33 -6.88
CA LEU A 504 44.77 -21.78 -6.96
C LEU A 504 43.48 -22.37 -6.40
N LEU A 505 42.99 -23.43 -7.05
CA LEU A 505 41.82 -24.17 -6.57
C LEU A 505 42.07 -24.76 -5.18
N VAL A 506 41.03 -24.76 -4.35
CA VAL A 506 41.08 -25.34 -2.98
C VAL A 506 41.55 -26.78 -2.99
N GLN A 507 41.22 -27.54 -4.03
CA GLN A 507 41.64 -28.92 -4.24
C GLN A 507 43.16 -29.09 -4.42
N GLU A 508 43.82 -28.09 -4.95
CA GLU A 508 45.30 -28.14 -5.14
C GLU A 508 46.03 -27.82 -3.83
N LYS A 509 45.37 -27.06 -2.92
CA LYS A 509 45.93 -26.65 -1.64
C LYS A 509 45.72 -27.68 -0.51
N VAL A 510 44.80 -28.63 -0.71
CA VAL A 510 44.30 -29.53 0.37
C VAL A 510 45.40 -30.40 0.96
N HIS A 511 46.43 -30.77 0.18
CA HIS A 511 47.59 -31.58 0.65
C HIS A 511 48.43 -30.88 1.74
N LYS A 512 48.28 -29.57 1.95
CA LYS A 512 48.92 -28.79 3.00
C LYS A 512 48.05 -28.62 4.26
N SER A 513 46.86 -29.23 4.33
CA SER A 513 45.99 -29.14 5.50
C SER A 513 46.56 -29.94 6.66
N ILE A 514 46.80 -29.26 7.76
CA ILE A 514 47.29 -29.86 9.01
C ILE A 514 46.31 -30.95 9.50
N LYS A 515 45.04 -30.72 9.37
CA LYS A 515 43.95 -31.62 9.83
C LYS A 515 44.04 -32.99 9.15
N LEU A 516 44.33 -33.03 7.85
CA LEU A 516 44.50 -34.30 7.10
C LEU A 516 45.79 -35.03 7.50
N TRP A 517 46.87 -34.28 7.71
CA TRP A 517 48.13 -34.90 8.12
C TRP A 517 48.04 -35.50 9.52
N MET A 518 47.40 -34.80 10.48
CA MET A 518 47.20 -35.36 11.80
C MET A 518 46.36 -36.63 11.78
N PHE A 519 45.26 -36.61 11.04
CA PHE A 519 44.42 -37.79 10.89
C PHE A 519 45.16 -38.95 10.24
N TYR A 520 46.02 -38.68 9.25
CA TYR A 520 46.84 -39.70 8.60
C TYR A 520 47.91 -40.24 9.54
N CYS A 521 48.54 -39.39 10.38
CA CYS A 521 49.48 -39.84 11.41
C CYS A 521 48.80 -40.80 12.38
N ASP A 522 47.64 -40.48 12.89
CA ASP A 522 46.86 -41.31 13.82
C ASP A 522 46.55 -42.69 13.20
N LEU A 523 46.23 -42.72 11.88
CA LEU A 523 45.96 -43.95 11.17
C LEU A 523 47.23 -44.83 10.99
N GLU A 524 48.34 -44.24 10.57
CA GLU A 524 49.59 -45.02 10.39
C GLU A 524 50.21 -45.43 11.73
N GLU A 525 50.03 -44.61 12.81
CA GLU A 525 50.47 -44.95 14.15
C GLU A 525 49.71 -46.17 14.72
N SER A 526 48.44 -46.29 14.41
CA SER A 526 47.65 -47.48 14.76
C SER A 526 48.08 -48.77 14.09
N ILE A 527 48.84 -48.68 12.97
CA ILE A 527 49.26 -49.83 12.17
C ILE A 527 50.73 -50.17 12.44
N SER A 528 51.66 -49.21 12.34
CA SER A 528 53.09 -49.38 12.50
C SER A 528 53.77 -48.08 12.94
N PRO A 529 54.52 -48.09 14.05
CA PRO A 529 55.25 -46.90 14.51
C PRO A 529 56.36 -46.48 13.53
N GLU A 530 56.90 -47.38 12.72
CA GLU A 530 57.95 -47.07 11.73
C GLU A 530 57.39 -46.24 10.56
N ASN A 531 56.19 -46.58 10.08
CA ASN A 531 55.51 -45.81 9.05
C ASN A 531 55.09 -44.41 9.56
N ALA A 532 54.61 -44.30 10.81
CA ALA A 532 54.29 -43.02 11.41
C ALA A 532 55.49 -42.07 11.44
N ARG A 533 56.68 -42.57 11.73
CA ARG A 533 57.92 -41.78 11.71
C ARG A 533 58.19 -41.16 10.33
N ILE A 534 58.02 -41.93 9.26
CA ILE A 534 58.18 -41.43 7.87
C ILE A 534 57.21 -40.32 7.55
N VAL A 535 55.97 -40.42 8.07
CA VAL A 535 54.93 -39.39 7.86
C VAL A 535 55.28 -38.10 8.62
N TYR A 536 55.76 -38.21 9.87
CA TYR A 536 56.22 -37.04 10.64
C TYR A 536 57.43 -36.36 9.98
N GLU A 537 58.40 -37.10 9.47
CA GLU A 537 59.52 -36.54 8.72
C GLU A 537 59.05 -35.79 7.47
N ARG A 538 58.04 -36.32 6.77
CA ARG A 538 57.44 -35.63 5.62
C ARG A 538 56.70 -34.34 5.99
N ILE A 539 56.00 -34.27 7.13
CA ILE A 539 55.34 -33.06 7.63
C ILE A 539 56.36 -31.97 7.91
N LEU A 540 57.49 -32.33 8.50
CA LEU A 540 58.62 -31.41 8.76
C LEU A 540 59.23 -30.88 7.45
N ASP A 541 59.42 -31.74 6.45
CA ASP A 541 59.91 -31.36 5.13
C ASP A 541 59.00 -30.36 4.44
N LEU A 542 57.69 -30.53 4.56
CA LEU A 542 56.69 -29.64 3.99
C LEU A 542 56.54 -28.32 4.78
N ARG A 543 57.20 -28.17 5.92
CA ARG A 543 57.13 -27.00 6.83
C ARG A 543 55.73 -26.64 7.25
N ILE A 544 54.87 -27.62 7.43
CA ILE A 544 53.47 -27.46 7.86
C ILE A 544 53.36 -27.49 9.38
N ALA A 545 54.33 -28.16 10.06
CA ALA A 545 54.34 -28.33 11.50
C ALA A 545 54.41 -26.98 12.22
N THR A 546 53.48 -26.78 13.21
CA THR A 546 53.52 -25.68 14.19
C THR A 546 54.15 -26.20 15.49
N PRO A 547 54.70 -25.33 16.36
CA PRO A 547 55.29 -25.76 17.65
C PRO A 547 54.33 -26.52 18.57
N GLN A 548 53.05 -26.56 18.26
CA GLN A 548 52.01 -27.26 19.00
C GLN A 548 51.72 -28.69 18.50
N ILE A 549 52.23 -29.05 17.35
CA ILE A 549 52.18 -30.36 16.72
C ILE A 549 53.53 -31.04 16.85
#